data_52668cbb167bfccdf01350b4bea1f1a6
#
_entry.id   52668cbb167bfccdf01350b4bea1f1a6
#
_cell.length_a   1.000
_cell.length_b   1.000
_cell.length_c   1.000
_cell.angle_alpha   90.00
_cell.angle_beta   90.00
_cell.angle_gamma   90.00
#
_symmetry.space_group_name_H-M   'P 1'
#
loop_
_entity.id
_entity.type
_entity.pdbx_description
1 polymer ?
#
loop_
_entity_poly.entity_id
_entity_poly.type
_entity_poly.pdbx_seq_one_letter_code
_entity_poly.pdbx_strand_id
1 'polypeptide(L)'
;MKRIFALILSFAVLFSCLVLPAGAMFDPTPVYQVQAKSAYIVNTDTNIIVYDKDSTKQVSAGGLTKYMTIALLLTNYADHLDDTFQMPFAISDYVYNTSNADMRSNETFTYREAVYAMVTRNANEAAMGLAYALSGGDLAGWVSQMNALSQRIGTTASTWTDACGIDSGNVTCAVDMYLILRYLMSFDAFVEISGAPTFTMPAKEKHRSSSVLVSQNAALNKSSGGKYYRSAMQGGMCDVTAFKNDSGEQSYVSWANKDGATYIFCVMGSPDTCDDFGYANRRPALYETAHLIDWVFDSFSIQAALDTDLALAEIPVKYSTDTDTLQLYPADSMMTLLPSTGDGSVTQKYFHLPDSVSAPVQQGDVVGTVELKLAGETIGVVDLIAGQDIDRNPLLFTLARIREFFGSLYLKVVITLCIISALIYGAWLLLNGWQRRRPTKKIRRR
;
A
#
# COMPACT_ATOMS: atom_id res chain seq x y z
N MET A 1 -20.04 -29.05 -50.04
CA MET A 1 -18.84 -29.10 -49.18
C MET A 1 -18.29 -27.72 -48.83
N LYS A 2 -17.96 -26.83 -49.78
CA LYS A 2 -17.39 -25.50 -49.50
C LYS A 2 -18.30 -24.59 -48.59
N ARG A 3 -19.60 -24.64 -48.72
CA ARG A 3 -20.55 -23.84 -47.89
C ARG A 3 -20.69 -24.37 -46.46
N ILE A 4 -20.57 -25.69 -46.24
CA ILE A 4 -20.59 -26.29 -44.91
C ILE A 4 -19.31 -26.00 -44.16
N PHE A 5 -18.15 -25.99 -44.86
CA PHE A 5 -16.85 -25.64 -44.27
C PHE A 5 -16.80 -24.15 -43.86
N ALA A 6 -17.41 -23.25 -44.66
CA ALA A 6 -17.50 -21.82 -44.31
C ALA A 6 -18.43 -21.58 -43.10
N LEU A 7 -19.50 -22.35 -42.95
CA LEU A 7 -20.41 -22.28 -41.79
C LEU A 7 -19.75 -22.81 -40.51
N ILE A 8 -18.95 -23.90 -40.59
CA ILE A 8 -18.23 -24.45 -39.46
C ILE A 8 -17.11 -23.48 -39.04
N LEU A 9 -16.41 -22.87 -40.01
CA LEU A 9 -15.36 -21.89 -39.73
C LEU A 9 -15.94 -20.60 -39.11
N SER A 10 -17.09 -20.11 -39.56
CA SER A 10 -17.72 -18.93 -38.94
C SER A 10 -18.28 -19.24 -37.56
N PHE A 11 -18.74 -20.48 -37.29
CA PHE A 11 -19.18 -20.90 -35.95
C PHE A 11 -17.99 -21.06 -35.00
N ALA A 12 -16.84 -21.55 -35.46
CA ALA A 12 -15.60 -21.65 -34.69
C ALA A 12 -15.04 -20.26 -34.34
N VAL A 13 -15.11 -19.29 -35.26
CA VAL A 13 -14.69 -17.89 -35.01
C VAL A 13 -15.68 -17.18 -34.08
N LEU A 14 -16.96 -17.43 -34.12
CA LEU A 14 -17.95 -16.90 -33.18
C LEU A 14 -17.79 -17.50 -31.77
N PHE A 15 -17.38 -18.77 -31.65
CA PHE A 15 -17.16 -19.41 -30.35
C PHE A 15 -15.82 -19.00 -29.73
N SER A 16 -14.80 -18.61 -30.52
CA SER A 16 -13.54 -18.09 -30.01
C SER A 16 -13.62 -16.64 -29.48
N CYS A 17 -14.72 -15.91 -29.79
CA CYS A 17 -14.97 -14.57 -29.23
C CYS A 17 -15.75 -14.57 -27.91
N LEU A 18 -16.23 -15.74 -27.45
CA LEU A 18 -16.81 -15.94 -26.14
C LEU A 18 -15.75 -16.47 -25.14
N VAL A 19 -14.58 -15.90 -25.14
CA VAL A 19 -13.74 -15.91 -23.94
C VAL A 19 -14.39 -14.89 -23.01
N LEU A 20 -15.37 -15.35 -22.24
CA LEU A 20 -15.72 -14.67 -21.00
C LEU A 20 -14.42 -14.58 -20.21
N PRO A 21 -14.01 -13.38 -19.82
CA PRO A 21 -12.92 -13.30 -18.85
C PRO A 21 -13.40 -14.12 -17.65
N ALA A 22 -12.76 -15.25 -17.38
CA ALA A 22 -12.83 -15.90 -16.09
C ALA A 22 -12.02 -15.02 -15.12
N GLY A 23 -12.45 -13.77 -14.95
CA GLY A 23 -12.12 -12.98 -13.80
C GLY A 23 -12.82 -13.70 -12.66
N ALA A 24 -12.06 -14.31 -11.76
CA ALA A 24 -12.60 -14.68 -10.47
C ALA A 24 -13.32 -13.44 -9.95
N MET A 25 -14.65 -13.51 -9.87
CA MET A 25 -15.46 -12.42 -9.35
C MET A 25 -15.26 -12.39 -7.84
N PHE A 26 -14.13 -11.86 -7.43
CA PHE A 26 -13.98 -11.35 -6.10
C PHE A 26 -14.57 -9.95 -6.13
N ASP A 27 -15.78 -9.82 -5.61
CA ASP A 27 -16.43 -8.52 -5.41
C ASP A 27 -16.16 -8.10 -3.96
N PRO A 28 -15.22 -7.17 -3.73
CA PRO A 28 -14.90 -6.67 -2.40
C PRO A 28 -15.93 -5.65 -1.90
N THR A 29 -17.08 -5.51 -2.57
CA THR A 29 -18.08 -4.51 -2.21
C THR A 29 -18.70 -4.83 -0.83
N PRO A 30 -18.69 -3.89 0.12
CA PRO A 30 -19.33 -4.12 1.39
C PRO A 30 -20.84 -4.32 1.22
N VAL A 31 -21.41 -5.25 2.00
CA VAL A 31 -22.87 -5.48 2.03
C VAL A 31 -23.59 -4.21 2.50
N TYR A 32 -22.96 -3.44 3.39
CA TYR A 32 -23.45 -2.14 3.84
C TYR A 32 -23.16 -1.07 2.78
N GLN A 33 -24.20 -0.38 2.32
CA GLN A 33 -24.04 0.72 1.38
C GLN A 33 -23.54 1.98 2.08
N VAL A 34 -22.25 2.30 1.95
CA VAL A 34 -21.62 3.47 2.55
C VAL A 34 -22.25 4.76 2.03
N GLN A 35 -22.81 5.56 2.95
CA GLN A 35 -23.45 6.84 2.65
C GLN A 35 -22.49 8.03 2.81
N ALA A 36 -21.37 7.87 3.50
CA ALA A 36 -20.34 8.89 3.64
C ALA A 36 -19.94 9.46 2.26
N LYS A 37 -19.61 10.76 2.24
CA LYS A 37 -19.15 11.44 1.01
C LYS A 37 -17.84 10.89 0.48
N SER A 38 -17.00 10.40 1.37
CA SER A 38 -15.70 9.82 1.05
C SER A 38 -15.37 8.76 2.10
N ALA A 39 -14.82 7.63 1.65
CA ALA A 39 -14.33 6.60 2.55
C ALA A 39 -13.08 5.92 1.98
N TYR A 40 -12.12 5.62 2.86
CA TYR A 40 -10.87 4.98 2.47
C TYR A 40 -10.43 4.00 3.55
N ILE A 41 -10.21 2.74 3.15
CA ILE A 41 -9.81 1.67 4.09
C ILE A 41 -8.57 0.99 3.53
N VAL A 42 -7.53 0.93 4.35
CA VAL A 42 -6.24 0.32 3.98
C VAL A 42 -5.81 -0.67 5.05
N ASN A 43 -5.39 -1.85 4.64
CA ASN A 43 -4.63 -2.76 5.49
C ASN A 43 -3.18 -2.23 5.60
N THR A 44 -2.73 -1.87 6.80
CA THR A 44 -1.41 -1.24 7.01
C THR A 44 -0.26 -2.21 6.95
N ASP A 45 -0.51 -3.51 7.16
CA ASP A 45 0.53 -4.56 7.18
C ASP A 45 0.96 -4.92 5.75
N THR A 46 0.01 -4.86 4.81
CA THR A 46 0.24 -5.18 3.39
C THR A 46 0.20 -3.97 2.47
N ASN A 47 -0.22 -2.80 2.96
CA ASN A 47 -0.53 -1.58 2.21
C ASN A 47 -1.60 -1.76 1.11
N ILE A 48 -2.44 -2.80 1.21
CA ILE A 48 -3.53 -3.06 0.26
C ILE A 48 -4.72 -2.15 0.60
N ILE A 49 -5.19 -1.42 -0.42
CA ILE A 49 -6.43 -0.64 -0.36
C ILE A 49 -7.58 -1.62 -0.47
N VAL A 50 -8.41 -1.69 0.59
CA VAL A 50 -9.55 -2.60 0.67
C VAL A 50 -10.82 -1.92 0.17
N TYR A 51 -10.95 -0.62 0.39
CA TYR A 51 -12.10 0.16 -0.04
C TYR A 51 -11.70 1.59 -0.37
N ASP A 52 -12.18 2.10 -1.50
CA ASP A 52 -12.01 3.47 -1.95
C ASP A 52 -13.32 4.02 -2.50
N LYS A 53 -13.83 5.05 -1.86
CA LYS A 53 -14.97 5.83 -2.32
C LYS A 53 -14.61 7.29 -2.29
N ASP A 54 -14.40 7.90 -3.46
CA ASP A 54 -14.11 9.34 -3.59
C ASP A 54 -13.03 9.83 -2.60
N SER A 55 -11.99 9.01 -2.34
CA SER A 55 -11.03 9.19 -1.24
C SER A 55 -10.21 10.48 -1.32
N THR A 56 -10.10 11.08 -2.51
CA THR A 56 -9.42 12.36 -2.75
C THR A 56 -10.35 13.58 -2.66
N LYS A 57 -11.66 13.36 -2.48
CA LYS A 57 -12.64 14.44 -2.37
C LYS A 57 -12.45 15.23 -1.10
N GLN A 58 -12.25 16.55 -1.24
CA GLN A 58 -12.13 17.45 -0.09
C GLN A 58 -13.45 17.55 0.68
N VAL A 59 -13.31 17.49 1.99
CA VAL A 59 -14.39 17.71 2.97
C VAL A 59 -13.86 18.58 4.10
N SER A 60 -14.75 19.14 4.93
CA SER A 60 -14.35 19.83 6.16
C SER A 60 -13.60 18.86 7.08
N ALA A 61 -12.45 19.29 7.60
CA ALA A 61 -11.71 18.53 8.60
C ALA A 61 -12.35 18.60 9.98
N GLY A 62 -12.98 19.73 10.31
CA GLY A 62 -13.59 19.93 11.62
C GLY A 62 -12.65 19.55 12.77
N GLY A 63 -13.16 18.85 13.75
CA GLY A 63 -12.38 18.40 14.90
C GLY A 63 -11.21 17.46 14.58
N LEU A 64 -11.19 16.84 13.41
CA LEU A 64 -10.06 16.01 12.95
C LEU A 64 -8.78 16.81 12.69
N THR A 65 -8.86 18.14 12.56
CA THR A 65 -7.70 19.04 12.52
C THR A 65 -6.73 18.79 13.68
N LYS A 66 -7.23 18.37 14.83
CA LYS A 66 -6.41 18.06 16.01
C LYS A 66 -5.41 16.93 15.79
N TYR A 67 -5.65 16.02 14.82
CA TYR A 67 -4.64 15.06 14.43
C TYR A 67 -3.34 15.73 13.95
N MET A 68 -3.46 16.84 13.20
CA MET A 68 -2.27 17.61 12.79
C MET A 68 -1.60 18.36 13.93
N THR A 69 -2.38 18.92 14.86
CA THR A 69 -1.83 19.53 16.07
C THR A 69 -1.08 18.51 16.92
N ILE A 70 -1.63 17.31 17.10
CA ILE A 70 -0.98 16.20 17.82
C ILE A 70 0.26 15.73 17.02
N ALA A 71 0.18 15.61 15.71
CA ALA A 71 1.31 15.22 14.88
C ALA A 71 2.48 16.21 14.99
N LEU A 72 2.20 17.51 14.96
CA LEU A 72 3.23 18.54 15.13
C LEU A 72 3.83 18.51 16.54
N LEU A 73 3.00 18.33 17.57
CA LEU A 73 3.47 18.17 18.95
C LEU A 73 4.42 16.97 19.05
N LEU A 74 3.99 15.79 18.60
CA LEU A 74 4.76 14.56 18.75
C LEU A 74 6.05 14.57 17.88
N THR A 75 6.02 15.23 16.74
CA THR A 75 7.22 15.40 15.91
C THR A 75 8.33 16.15 16.65
N ASN A 76 7.95 17.13 17.47
CA ASN A 76 8.90 18.04 18.10
C ASN A 76 9.13 17.72 19.60
N TYR A 77 8.18 17.07 20.26
CA TYR A 77 8.12 16.93 21.73
C TYR A 77 7.68 15.54 22.21
N ALA A 78 7.91 14.46 21.44
CA ALA A 78 7.51 13.11 21.84
C ALA A 78 8.08 12.69 23.20
N ASP A 79 9.34 13.04 23.48
CA ASP A 79 10.02 12.72 24.75
C ASP A 79 9.71 13.73 25.88
N HIS A 80 8.89 14.75 25.61
CA HIS A 80 8.57 15.86 26.49
C HIS A 80 7.08 15.94 26.85
N LEU A 81 6.34 14.84 26.72
CA LEU A 81 4.88 14.84 26.96
C LEU A 81 4.50 15.16 28.40
N ASP A 82 5.41 14.97 29.34
CA ASP A 82 5.19 15.28 30.76
C ASP A 82 5.65 16.71 31.15
N ASP A 83 6.22 17.47 30.20
CA ASP A 83 6.44 18.90 30.35
C ASP A 83 5.11 19.64 30.43
N THR A 84 5.11 20.81 31.09
CA THR A 84 3.92 21.55 31.41
C THR A 84 3.80 22.88 30.68
N PHE A 85 2.58 23.30 30.46
CA PHE A 85 2.24 24.65 30.00
C PHE A 85 1.11 25.22 30.80
N GLN A 86 1.08 26.54 30.89
CA GLN A 86 -0.08 27.24 31.50
C GLN A 86 -1.11 27.55 30.42
N MET A 87 -2.37 27.17 30.66
CA MET A 87 -3.47 27.46 29.73
C MET A 87 -3.64 28.97 29.54
N PRO A 88 -3.42 29.48 28.31
CA PRO A 88 -3.45 30.91 28.07
C PRO A 88 -4.86 31.46 28.11
N PHE A 89 -5.05 32.68 28.69
CA PHE A 89 -6.34 33.37 28.64
C PHE A 89 -6.68 33.87 27.23
N ALA A 90 -5.67 34.17 26.43
CA ALA A 90 -5.81 34.77 25.10
C ALA A 90 -6.65 33.97 24.11
N ILE A 91 -6.79 32.64 24.31
CA ILE A 91 -7.59 31.78 23.38
C ILE A 91 -9.05 31.64 23.85
N SER A 92 -9.44 32.17 25.03
CA SER A 92 -10.72 31.88 25.66
C SER A 92 -11.92 32.28 24.79
N ASP A 93 -11.87 33.46 24.16
CA ASP A 93 -12.97 33.94 23.30
C ASP A 93 -13.12 33.09 22.03
N TYR A 94 -11.98 32.63 21.46
CA TYR A 94 -11.99 31.83 20.26
C TYR A 94 -12.63 30.44 20.45
N VAL A 95 -12.37 29.81 21.61
CA VAL A 95 -12.90 28.48 21.92
C VAL A 95 -14.20 28.51 22.75
N TYR A 96 -14.75 29.71 22.99
CA TYR A 96 -15.94 29.88 23.80
C TYR A 96 -17.14 29.08 23.25
N ASN A 97 -17.83 28.36 24.14
CA ASN A 97 -19.00 27.54 23.82
C ASN A 97 -18.76 26.47 22.72
N THR A 98 -17.53 25.99 22.60
CA THR A 98 -17.16 24.91 21.68
C THR A 98 -16.91 23.60 22.43
N SER A 99 -16.50 22.53 21.75
CA SER A 99 -16.14 21.26 22.38
C SER A 99 -14.93 21.43 23.30
N ASN A 100 -15.06 20.97 24.57
CA ASN A 100 -14.05 21.21 25.59
C ASN A 100 -13.96 20.06 26.62
N ALA A 101 -12.86 20.07 27.39
CA ALA A 101 -12.58 19.19 28.52
C ALA A 101 -12.52 19.95 29.87
N ASP A 102 -13.02 21.19 29.90
CA ASP A 102 -13.00 22.11 31.05
C ASP A 102 -11.57 22.45 31.53
N MET A 103 -10.64 22.59 30.61
CA MET A 103 -9.27 23.05 30.88
C MET A 103 -9.26 24.59 30.96
N ARG A 104 -9.24 25.13 32.17
CA ARG A 104 -9.43 26.56 32.38
C ARG A 104 -8.17 27.38 32.28
N SER A 105 -8.31 28.62 31.82
CA SER A 105 -7.21 29.58 31.70
C SER A 105 -6.46 29.73 33.04
N ASN A 106 -5.13 29.88 32.98
CA ASN A 106 -4.20 29.98 34.11
C ASN A 106 -4.11 28.72 34.99
N GLU A 107 -4.61 27.56 34.54
CA GLU A 107 -4.26 26.26 35.13
C GLU A 107 -3.07 25.67 34.40
N THR A 108 -2.33 24.81 35.08
CA THR A 108 -1.13 24.14 34.51
C THR A 108 -1.48 22.72 34.11
N PHE A 109 -1.16 22.38 32.85
CA PHE A 109 -1.38 21.05 32.26
C PHE A 109 -0.10 20.51 31.64
N THR A 110 0.02 19.19 31.60
CA THR A 110 1.06 18.55 30.77
C THR A 110 0.63 18.49 29.32
N TYR A 111 1.60 18.33 28.40
CA TYR A 111 1.29 18.10 26.99
C TYR A 111 0.48 16.81 26.83
N ARG A 112 0.79 15.76 27.58
CA ARG A 112 0.06 14.48 27.62
C ARG A 112 -1.40 14.68 27.99
N GLU A 113 -1.68 15.46 29.02
CA GLU A 113 -3.07 15.79 29.45
C GLU A 113 -3.82 16.51 28.33
N ALA A 114 -3.17 17.43 27.62
CA ALA A 114 -3.78 18.12 26.48
C ALA A 114 -4.09 17.15 25.31
N VAL A 115 -3.20 16.19 25.01
CA VAL A 115 -3.46 15.17 23.98
C VAL A 115 -4.63 14.27 24.40
N TYR A 116 -4.69 13.82 25.66
CA TYR A 116 -5.86 13.08 26.16
C TYR A 116 -7.16 13.89 26.04
N ALA A 117 -7.14 15.18 26.37
CA ALA A 117 -8.30 16.03 26.23
C ALA A 117 -8.74 16.20 24.77
N MET A 118 -7.79 16.40 23.86
CA MET A 118 -8.06 16.45 22.41
C MET A 118 -8.70 15.16 21.90
N VAL A 119 -8.13 14.01 22.25
CA VAL A 119 -8.56 12.71 21.73
C VAL A 119 -9.89 12.28 22.37
N THR A 120 -10.03 12.38 23.70
CA THR A 120 -11.21 11.86 24.41
C THR A 120 -12.42 12.80 24.30
N ARG A 121 -12.20 14.12 24.33
CA ARG A 121 -13.27 15.13 24.41
C ARG A 121 -13.35 16.02 23.17
N ASN A 122 -12.47 15.83 22.21
CA ASN A 122 -12.32 16.75 21.08
C ASN A 122 -12.10 18.22 21.53
N ALA A 123 -11.34 18.40 22.61
CA ALA A 123 -11.20 19.66 23.32
C ALA A 123 -10.47 20.71 22.47
N ASN A 124 -11.17 21.80 22.12
CA ASN A 124 -10.63 22.87 21.29
C ASN A 124 -9.65 23.74 22.08
N GLU A 125 -9.95 24.00 23.38
CA GLU A 125 -9.07 24.75 24.26
C GLU A 125 -7.73 24.02 24.49
N ALA A 126 -7.74 22.70 24.53
CA ALA A 126 -6.51 21.91 24.64
C ALA A 126 -5.59 22.12 23.42
N ALA A 127 -6.16 22.04 22.22
CA ALA A 127 -5.41 22.22 20.98
C ALA A 127 -4.90 23.67 20.81
N MET A 128 -5.78 24.65 20.97
CA MET A 128 -5.44 26.07 20.84
C MET A 128 -4.50 26.55 21.94
N GLY A 129 -4.73 26.11 23.20
CA GLY A 129 -3.89 26.45 24.33
C GLY A 129 -2.48 25.92 24.22
N LEU A 130 -2.34 24.66 23.81
CA LEU A 130 -1.05 24.04 23.54
C LEU A 130 -0.31 24.74 22.38
N ALA A 131 -1.00 24.97 21.26
CA ALA A 131 -0.45 25.66 20.10
C ALA A 131 0.03 27.09 20.47
N TYR A 132 -0.77 27.83 21.22
CA TYR A 132 -0.42 29.17 21.68
C TYR A 132 0.81 29.16 22.61
N ALA A 133 0.83 28.23 23.56
CA ALA A 133 1.94 28.14 24.53
C ALA A 133 3.25 27.76 23.84
N LEU A 134 3.26 26.76 22.97
CA LEU A 134 4.44 26.27 22.31
C LEU A 134 4.97 27.20 21.19
N SER A 135 4.08 28.01 20.58
CA SER A 135 4.49 29.01 19.60
C SER A 135 4.85 30.38 20.21
N GLY A 136 4.78 30.52 21.54
CA GLY A 136 4.98 31.83 22.19
C GLY A 136 3.91 32.87 21.81
N GLY A 137 2.69 32.41 21.46
CA GLY A 137 1.58 33.23 21.02
C GLY A 137 1.43 33.42 19.52
N ASP A 138 2.39 32.92 18.72
CA ASP A 138 2.34 32.97 17.25
C ASP A 138 1.53 31.78 16.66
N LEU A 139 0.20 31.87 16.77
CA LEU A 139 -0.69 30.84 16.20
C LEU A 139 -0.58 30.73 14.67
N ALA A 140 -0.27 31.82 13.97
CA ALA A 140 -0.06 31.77 12.51
C ALA A 140 1.21 30.98 12.14
N GLY A 141 2.28 31.16 12.92
CA GLY A 141 3.49 30.34 12.80
C GLY A 141 3.25 28.87 13.09
N TRP A 142 2.41 28.54 14.11
CA TRP A 142 2.00 27.16 14.40
C TRP A 142 1.26 26.53 13.20
N VAL A 143 0.26 27.21 12.66
CA VAL A 143 -0.50 26.76 11.49
C VAL A 143 0.40 26.59 10.26
N SER A 144 1.36 27.47 10.06
CA SER A 144 2.36 27.33 8.98
C SER A 144 3.18 26.03 9.15
N GLN A 145 3.58 25.70 10.39
CA GLN A 145 4.29 24.45 10.68
C GLN A 145 3.39 23.21 10.50
N MET A 146 2.10 23.29 10.86
CA MET A 146 1.12 22.22 10.59
C MET A 146 1.05 21.94 9.07
N ASN A 147 0.90 22.96 8.25
CA ASN A 147 0.85 22.79 6.80
C ASN A 147 2.18 22.25 6.23
N ALA A 148 3.32 22.73 6.72
CA ALA A 148 4.62 22.23 6.30
C ALA A 148 4.84 20.74 6.68
N LEU A 149 4.39 20.33 7.88
CA LEU A 149 4.43 18.92 8.30
C LEU A 149 3.48 18.08 7.45
N SER A 150 2.27 18.56 7.21
CA SER A 150 1.26 17.90 6.37
C SER A 150 1.83 17.57 4.98
N GLN A 151 2.49 18.53 4.34
CA GLN A 151 3.18 18.31 3.06
C GLN A 151 4.31 17.28 3.16
N ARG A 152 5.10 17.29 4.25
CA ARG A 152 6.17 16.29 4.47
C ARG A 152 5.61 14.88 4.68
N ILE A 153 4.43 14.75 5.28
CA ILE A 153 3.70 13.48 5.43
C ILE A 153 3.22 12.97 4.05
N GLY A 154 3.06 13.86 3.06
CA GLY A 154 2.64 13.53 1.71
C GLY A 154 1.19 13.89 1.39
N THR A 155 0.53 14.70 2.22
CA THR A 155 -0.83 15.17 1.93
C THR A 155 -0.86 16.12 0.75
N THR A 156 -1.93 16.06 -0.05
CA THR A 156 -2.04 16.83 -1.29
C THR A 156 -3.30 17.70 -1.36
N ALA A 157 -4.33 17.37 -0.56
CA ALA A 157 -5.63 18.02 -0.59
C ALA A 157 -5.98 18.71 0.74
N SER A 158 -5.10 18.66 1.75
CA SER A 158 -5.34 19.23 3.07
C SER A 158 -4.82 20.64 3.18
N THR A 159 -5.59 21.47 3.88
CA THR A 159 -5.20 22.83 4.29
C THR A 159 -5.65 23.05 5.73
N TRP A 160 -4.77 23.61 6.54
CA TRP A 160 -5.00 23.88 7.96
C TRP A 160 -4.98 25.39 8.17
N THR A 161 -5.97 25.94 8.88
CA THR A 161 -6.14 27.37 9.16
C THR A 161 -6.19 27.71 10.64
N ASP A 162 -6.46 26.70 11.50
CA ASP A 162 -6.29 26.80 12.95
C ASP A 162 -5.78 25.48 13.54
N ALA A 163 -5.55 25.42 14.84
CA ALA A 163 -5.04 24.25 15.52
C ALA A 163 -6.14 23.27 16.00
N CYS A 164 -7.43 23.64 15.96
CA CYS A 164 -8.50 22.87 16.59
C CYS A 164 -9.66 22.48 15.65
N GLY A 165 -9.77 23.12 14.48
CA GLY A 165 -10.80 22.80 13.49
C GLY A 165 -12.11 23.60 13.67
N ILE A 166 -12.08 24.76 14.30
CA ILE A 166 -13.23 25.68 14.39
C ILE A 166 -13.38 26.45 13.06
N ASP A 167 -12.28 26.87 12.49
CA ASP A 167 -12.27 27.61 11.24
C ASP A 167 -12.67 26.71 10.05
N SER A 168 -13.62 27.19 9.25
CA SER A 168 -14.13 26.44 8.08
C SER A 168 -13.11 26.24 6.96
N GLY A 169 -11.99 26.95 6.99
CA GLY A 169 -10.87 26.78 6.06
C GLY A 169 -10.08 25.49 6.29
N ASN A 170 -10.27 24.79 7.40
CA ASN A 170 -9.68 23.47 7.62
C ASN A 170 -10.36 22.44 6.72
N VAL A 171 -9.68 22.02 5.68
CA VAL A 171 -10.16 21.01 4.72
C VAL A 171 -9.16 19.88 4.57
N THR A 172 -9.67 18.68 4.28
CA THR A 172 -8.88 17.48 4.11
C THR A 172 -9.61 16.47 3.22
N CYS A 173 -9.00 15.31 2.95
CA CYS A 173 -9.63 14.18 2.28
C CYS A 173 -9.28 12.85 2.99
N ALA A 174 -9.95 11.76 2.61
CA ALA A 174 -9.78 10.47 3.28
C ALA A 174 -8.36 9.91 3.11
N VAL A 175 -7.74 10.07 1.93
CA VAL A 175 -6.33 9.64 1.70
C VAL A 175 -5.37 10.42 2.58
N ASP A 176 -5.53 11.75 2.67
CA ASP A 176 -4.66 12.58 3.49
C ASP A 176 -4.80 12.23 4.98
N MET A 177 -6.02 11.97 5.45
CA MET A 177 -6.25 11.54 6.83
C MET A 177 -5.68 10.16 7.13
N TYR A 178 -5.69 9.24 6.14
CA TYR A 178 -4.98 7.98 6.25
C TYR A 178 -3.46 8.19 6.46
N LEU A 179 -2.84 9.05 5.66
CA LEU A 179 -1.41 9.35 5.78
C LEU A 179 -1.07 9.96 7.15
N ILE A 180 -1.91 10.90 7.61
CA ILE A 180 -1.72 11.56 8.91
C ILE A 180 -1.88 10.56 10.06
N LEU A 181 -2.93 9.73 10.04
CA LEU A 181 -3.13 8.73 11.09
C LEU A 181 -2.03 7.67 11.08
N ARG A 182 -1.61 7.19 9.91
CA ARG A 182 -0.48 6.26 9.77
C ARG A 182 0.81 6.85 10.34
N TYR A 183 1.07 8.14 10.09
CA TYR A 183 2.20 8.85 10.68
C TYR A 183 2.09 8.91 12.22
N LEU A 184 0.91 9.23 12.75
CA LEU A 184 0.67 9.28 14.20
C LEU A 184 0.83 7.92 14.87
N MET A 185 0.45 6.83 14.20
CA MET A 185 0.62 5.46 14.71
C MET A 185 2.09 5.03 14.85
N SER A 186 3.04 5.77 14.31
CA SER A 186 4.47 5.55 14.56
C SER A 186 4.94 6.03 15.95
N PHE A 187 4.07 6.71 16.70
CA PHE A 187 4.34 7.17 18.05
C PHE A 187 3.56 6.33 19.08
N ASP A 188 4.26 5.56 19.90
CA ASP A 188 3.63 4.69 20.93
C ASP A 188 2.69 5.45 21.85
N ALA A 189 3.07 6.68 22.25
CA ALA A 189 2.25 7.55 23.07
C ALA A 189 0.90 7.89 22.41
N PHE A 190 0.87 8.07 21.08
CA PHE A 190 -0.40 8.30 20.39
C PHE A 190 -1.26 7.04 20.33
N VAL A 191 -0.64 5.89 20.08
CA VAL A 191 -1.33 4.60 20.07
C VAL A 191 -2.01 4.34 21.43
N GLU A 192 -1.28 4.53 22.53
CA GLU A 192 -1.81 4.42 23.89
C GLU A 192 -2.99 5.39 24.13
N ILE A 193 -2.77 6.69 23.86
CA ILE A 193 -3.77 7.74 24.17
C ILE A 193 -5.01 7.58 23.30
N SER A 194 -4.87 7.29 22.02
CA SER A 194 -6.02 7.18 21.09
C SER A 194 -6.93 6.00 21.38
N GLY A 195 -6.40 4.96 22.03
CA GLY A 195 -7.13 3.76 22.46
C GLY A 195 -7.78 3.87 23.83
N ALA A 196 -7.54 4.95 24.58
CA ALA A 196 -8.04 5.08 25.93
C ALA A 196 -9.56 5.38 25.97
N PRO A 197 -10.39 4.52 26.58
CA PRO A 197 -11.83 4.78 26.72
C PRO A 197 -12.13 5.88 27.74
N THR A 198 -11.22 6.10 28.68
CA THR A 198 -11.33 7.13 29.72
C THR A 198 -9.95 7.65 30.09
N PHE A 199 -9.88 8.89 30.55
CA PHE A 199 -8.69 9.46 31.16
C PHE A 199 -9.07 10.20 32.43
N THR A 200 -8.33 10.04 33.52
CA THR A 200 -8.56 10.77 34.77
C THR A 200 -7.66 12.01 34.79
N MET A 201 -8.25 13.17 34.51
CA MET A 201 -7.58 14.46 34.65
C MET A 201 -7.32 14.73 36.14
N PRO A 202 -6.08 14.97 36.55
CA PRO A 202 -5.75 15.28 37.95
C PRO A 202 -6.42 16.58 38.43
N ALA A 203 -6.52 16.78 39.75
CA ALA A 203 -6.91 18.05 40.32
C ALA A 203 -5.96 19.17 39.87
N LYS A 204 -6.52 20.35 39.61
CA LYS A 204 -5.83 21.56 39.16
C LYS A 204 -6.13 22.75 40.09
N GLU A 205 -5.52 23.88 39.81
CA GLU A 205 -5.63 25.08 40.64
C GLU A 205 -7.09 25.55 40.80
N LYS A 206 -7.92 25.42 39.77
CA LYS A 206 -9.33 25.78 39.75
C LYS A 206 -10.27 24.57 39.88
N HIS A 207 -9.76 23.37 39.66
CA HIS A 207 -10.45 22.09 39.79
C HIS A 207 -9.87 21.32 40.99
N ARG A 208 -10.44 21.46 42.17
CA ARG A 208 -9.92 20.87 43.42
C ARG A 208 -10.04 19.34 43.49
N SER A 209 -10.78 18.71 42.58
CA SER A 209 -10.92 17.27 42.49
C SER A 209 -10.58 16.81 41.08
N SER A 210 -10.09 15.57 40.96
CA SER A 210 -9.89 14.92 39.64
C SER A 210 -11.23 14.77 38.89
N SER A 211 -11.20 14.82 37.58
CA SER A 211 -12.35 14.60 36.70
C SER A 211 -12.07 13.47 35.71
N VAL A 212 -13.09 12.67 35.43
CA VAL A 212 -12.95 11.58 34.42
C VAL A 212 -13.43 12.07 33.08
N LEU A 213 -12.52 12.13 32.12
CA LEU A 213 -12.84 12.37 30.71
C LEU A 213 -13.21 11.02 30.05
N VAL A 214 -14.47 10.91 29.64
CA VAL A 214 -14.95 9.73 28.91
C VAL A 214 -14.80 9.99 27.42
N SER A 215 -14.19 9.05 26.70
CA SER A 215 -13.99 9.19 25.27
C SER A 215 -15.30 9.30 24.49
N GLN A 216 -15.37 10.27 23.60
CA GLN A 216 -16.47 10.43 22.66
C GLN A 216 -16.45 9.37 21.55
N ASN A 217 -15.33 8.64 21.40
CA ASN A 217 -15.24 7.48 20.55
C ASN A 217 -16.04 6.30 21.15
N ALA A 218 -17.32 6.25 20.83
CA ALA A 218 -18.22 5.20 21.33
C ALA A 218 -17.83 3.79 20.89
N ALA A 219 -17.01 3.66 19.84
CA ALA A 219 -16.53 2.37 19.36
C ALA A 219 -15.57 1.68 20.33
N LEU A 220 -14.93 2.43 21.24
CA LEU A 220 -14.08 1.89 22.31
C LEU A 220 -14.88 1.46 23.55
N ASN A 221 -16.14 1.84 23.68
CA ASN A 221 -16.90 1.67 24.91
C ASN A 221 -17.96 0.57 24.76
N LYS A 222 -17.78 -0.55 25.49
CA LYS A 222 -18.74 -1.68 25.51
C LYS A 222 -20.17 -1.25 25.91
N SER A 223 -20.33 -0.24 26.74
CA SER A 223 -21.64 0.24 27.14
C SER A 223 -22.42 0.95 26.02
N SER A 224 -21.76 1.32 24.91
CA SER A 224 -22.42 1.88 23.75
C SER A 224 -23.23 0.84 22.94
N GLY A 225 -23.10 -0.42 23.30
CA GLY A 225 -23.79 -1.56 22.67
C GLY A 225 -23.26 -1.88 21.25
N GLY A 226 -23.81 -2.94 20.67
CA GLY A 226 -23.40 -3.44 19.35
C GLY A 226 -23.62 -2.48 18.17
N LYS A 227 -24.30 -1.34 18.40
CA LYS A 227 -24.48 -0.33 17.35
C LYS A 227 -23.14 0.31 16.93
N TYR A 228 -22.23 0.56 17.90
CA TYR A 228 -20.96 1.24 17.64
C TYR A 228 -19.73 0.43 18.04
N TYR A 229 -19.82 -0.26 19.20
CA TYR A 229 -18.67 -0.98 19.76
C TYR A 229 -18.24 -2.15 18.88
N ARG A 230 -16.92 -2.22 18.64
CA ARG A 230 -16.24 -3.40 18.07
C ARG A 230 -14.99 -3.70 18.89
N SER A 231 -14.80 -4.95 19.25
CA SER A 231 -13.62 -5.37 20.02
C SER A 231 -12.30 -5.22 19.23
N ALA A 232 -12.38 -5.18 17.91
CA ALA A 232 -11.24 -4.92 17.02
C ALA A 232 -10.79 -3.46 17.06
N MET A 233 -11.66 -2.50 17.44
CA MET A 233 -11.33 -1.08 17.49
C MET A 233 -10.23 -0.82 18.51
N GLN A 234 -9.17 -0.16 18.10
CA GLN A 234 -8.01 0.16 18.93
C GLN A 234 -7.90 1.65 19.24
N GLY A 235 -8.31 2.53 18.32
CA GLY A 235 -8.23 3.96 18.54
C GLY A 235 -8.87 4.77 17.42
N GLY A 236 -8.95 6.09 17.64
CA GLY A 236 -9.46 7.01 16.63
C GLY A 236 -10.16 8.23 17.21
N MET A 237 -10.38 9.23 16.37
CA MET A 237 -11.10 10.45 16.70
C MET A 237 -12.30 10.65 15.80
N CYS A 238 -13.39 11.04 16.41
CA CYS A 238 -14.62 11.42 15.74
C CYS A 238 -14.73 12.95 15.71
N ASP A 239 -15.07 13.52 14.57
CA ASP A 239 -15.48 14.91 14.52
C ASP A 239 -16.88 15.04 15.14
N VAL A 240 -16.93 15.58 16.33
CA VAL A 240 -18.19 15.86 17.05
C VAL A 240 -18.72 17.26 16.80
N THR A 241 -17.97 18.10 16.09
CA THR A 241 -18.39 19.48 15.77
C THR A 241 -19.51 19.52 14.73
N ALA A 242 -19.68 18.45 13.96
CA ALA A 242 -20.69 18.30 12.93
C ALA A 242 -22.13 18.54 13.42
N PHE A 243 -22.43 18.30 14.71
CA PHE A 243 -23.75 18.61 15.26
C PHE A 243 -24.05 20.10 15.45
N LYS A 244 -23.02 20.94 15.32
CA LYS A 244 -23.16 22.41 15.37
C LYS A 244 -23.01 23.06 14.00
N ASN A 245 -22.52 22.35 13.00
CA ASN A 245 -22.43 22.82 11.64
C ASN A 245 -23.76 22.50 10.93
N ASP A 246 -24.26 23.42 10.12
CA ASP A 246 -25.51 23.30 9.38
C ASP A 246 -25.55 22.13 8.37
N SER A 247 -24.45 21.40 8.22
CA SER A 247 -24.34 20.27 7.29
C SER A 247 -24.91 18.94 7.79
N GLY A 248 -25.03 18.75 9.12
CA GLY A 248 -25.46 17.47 9.70
C GLY A 248 -24.54 16.28 9.42
N GLU A 249 -23.34 16.52 8.90
CA GLU A 249 -22.39 15.49 8.48
C GLU A 249 -21.32 15.24 9.53
N GLN A 250 -20.90 13.99 9.68
CA GLN A 250 -19.85 13.59 10.62
C GLN A 250 -18.73 12.85 9.92
N SER A 251 -17.50 13.05 10.40
CA SER A 251 -16.31 12.30 9.96
C SER A 251 -15.70 11.54 11.12
N TYR A 252 -15.13 10.37 10.83
CA TYR A 252 -14.45 9.53 11.79
C TYR A 252 -13.22 8.89 11.16
N VAL A 253 -12.07 9.04 11.81
CA VAL A 253 -10.80 8.48 11.40
C VAL A 253 -10.29 7.62 12.54
N SER A 254 -10.03 6.34 12.26
CA SER A 254 -9.78 5.33 13.30
C SER A 254 -8.94 4.17 12.75
N TRP A 255 -8.49 3.33 13.67
CA TRP A 255 -7.79 2.10 13.33
C TRP A 255 -8.27 0.93 14.19
N ALA A 256 -8.25 -0.25 13.58
CA ALA A 256 -8.68 -1.48 14.22
C ALA A 256 -7.67 -2.60 13.94
N ASN A 257 -7.51 -3.50 14.90
CA ASN A 257 -6.68 -4.69 14.78
C ASN A 257 -7.43 -5.92 15.28
N LYS A 258 -7.36 -7.00 14.51
CA LYS A 258 -7.88 -8.31 14.90
C LYS A 258 -7.01 -9.37 14.22
N ASP A 259 -6.60 -10.38 15.00
CA ASP A 259 -5.85 -11.55 14.51
C ASP A 259 -4.55 -11.16 13.76
N GLY A 260 -3.91 -10.05 14.16
CA GLY A 260 -2.68 -9.54 13.56
C GLY A 260 -2.87 -8.67 12.31
N ALA A 261 -4.08 -8.52 11.81
CA ALA A 261 -4.38 -7.63 10.69
C ALA A 261 -4.81 -6.24 11.20
N THR A 262 -4.10 -5.20 10.78
CA THR A 262 -4.37 -3.81 11.15
C THR A 262 -4.93 -3.03 9.98
N TYR A 263 -6.02 -2.30 10.23
CA TYR A 263 -6.64 -1.45 9.21
C TYR A 263 -6.86 -0.04 9.74
N ILE A 264 -6.65 0.94 8.85
CA ILE A 264 -7.06 2.33 9.05
C ILE A 264 -8.36 2.55 8.28
N PHE A 265 -9.33 3.16 8.97
CA PHE A 265 -10.65 3.53 8.44
C PHE A 265 -10.78 5.05 8.44
N CYS A 266 -10.95 5.64 7.27
CA CYS A 266 -11.25 7.05 7.09
C CYS A 266 -12.66 7.17 6.48
N VAL A 267 -13.65 7.50 7.30
CA VAL A 267 -15.05 7.68 6.89
C VAL A 267 -15.42 9.13 7.06
N MET A 268 -15.63 9.85 5.94
CA MET A 268 -15.68 11.30 5.90
C MET A 268 -17.03 11.81 5.37
N GLY A 269 -17.67 12.69 6.13
CA GLY A 269 -18.93 13.31 5.72
C GLY A 269 -20.11 12.35 5.67
N SER A 270 -20.25 11.48 6.68
CA SER A 270 -21.44 10.62 6.86
C SER A 270 -22.66 11.46 7.22
N PRO A 271 -23.80 11.33 6.51
CA PRO A 271 -25.01 12.04 6.83
C PRO A 271 -25.68 11.46 8.09
N ASP A 272 -26.47 12.26 8.79
CA ASP A 272 -27.22 11.84 9.99
C ASP A 272 -28.32 10.80 9.68
N THR A 273 -28.66 10.62 8.40
CA THR A 273 -29.65 9.67 7.89
C THR A 273 -29.11 8.28 7.60
N CYS A 274 -27.84 7.98 7.90
CA CYS A 274 -27.20 6.70 7.59
C CYS A 274 -27.65 5.50 8.45
N ASP A 275 -28.73 5.63 9.23
CA ASP A 275 -29.26 4.55 10.06
C ASP A 275 -30.24 3.67 9.26
N ASP A 276 -30.08 2.35 9.31
CA ASP A 276 -30.93 1.37 8.62
C ASP A 276 -32.42 1.45 9.02
N PHE A 277 -32.71 2.07 10.15
CA PHE A 277 -34.07 2.22 10.68
C PHE A 277 -34.74 3.56 10.30
N GLY A 278 -34.05 4.41 9.49
CA GLY A 278 -34.58 5.70 9.04
C GLY A 278 -34.65 6.77 10.14
N TYR A 279 -33.99 6.56 11.28
CA TYR A 279 -33.89 7.55 12.35
C TYR A 279 -32.59 8.34 12.23
N ALA A 280 -32.64 9.62 12.60
CA ALA A 280 -31.45 10.44 12.66
C ALA A 280 -30.41 9.84 13.62
N ASN A 281 -29.25 9.47 13.06
CA ASN A 281 -28.17 8.90 13.85
C ASN A 281 -27.26 10.01 14.38
N ARG A 282 -27.12 10.09 15.70
CA ARG A 282 -26.24 11.09 16.34
C ARG A 282 -24.75 10.85 16.13
N ARG A 283 -24.36 9.69 15.58
CA ARG A 283 -22.96 9.29 15.33
C ARG A 283 -22.85 8.51 14.02
N PRO A 284 -23.21 9.15 12.90
CA PRO A 284 -23.32 8.45 11.64
C PRO A 284 -22.00 7.83 11.18
N ALA A 285 -20.88 8.55 11.27
CA ALA A 285 -19.58 8.04 10.84
C ALA A 285 -19.10 6.83 11.68
N LEU A 286 -19.40 6.80 12.99
CA LEU A 286 -19.09 5.64 13.81
C LEU A 286 -19.94 4.43 13.45
N TYR A 287 -21.21 4.67 13.10
CA TYR A 287 -22.14 3.62 12.68
C TYR A 287 -21.65 2.95 11.37
N GLU A 288 -21.36 3.75 10.36
CA GLU A 288 -20.83 3.25 9.09
C GLU A 288 -19.50 2.51 9.29
N THR A 289 -18.59 3.08 10.10
CA THR A 289 -17.31 2.43 10.39
C THR A 289 -17.48 1.09 11.10
N ALA A 290 -18.46 0.95 12.01
CA ALA A 290 -18.73 -0.32 12.66
C ALA A 290 -19.13 -1.43 11.67
N HIS A 291 -19.97 -1.11 10.69
CA HIS A 291 -20.34 -2.03 9.60
C HIS A 291 -19.16 -2.36 8.68
N LEU A 292 -18.31 -1.37 8.40
CA LEU A 292 -17.11 -1.56 7.60
C LEU A 292 -16.06 -2.42 8.31
N ILE A 293 -15.93 -2.30 9.64
CA ILE A 293 -15.07 -3.17 10.45
C ILE A 293 -15.55 -4.61 10.37
N ASP A 294 -16.86 -4.86 10.58
CA ASP A 294 -17.42 -6.20 10.48
C ASP A 294 -17.14 -6.79 9.07
N TRP A 295 -17.47 -6.04 8.03
CA TRP A 295 -17.25 -6.48 6.66
C TRP A 295 -15.78 -6.81 6.35
N VAL A 296 -14.86 -5.94 6.76
CA VAL A 296 -13.41 -6.12 6.46
C VAL A 296 -12.88 -7.38 7.14
N PHE A 297 -13.16 -7.57 8.43
CA PHE A 297 -12.64 -8.71 9.17
C PHE A 297 -13.36 -10.04 8.87
N ASP A 298 -14.57 -9.99 8.34
CA ASP A 298 -15.29 -11.17 7.85
C ASP A 298 -14.87 -11.55 6.41
N SER A 299 -14.51 -10.55 5.59
CA SER A 299 -14.22 -10.75 4.17
C SER A 299 -12.77 -10.99 3.85
N PHE A 300 -11.83 -10.55 4.70
CA PHE A 300 -10.39 -10.60 4.42
C PHE A 300 -9.60 -11.15 5.60
N SER A 301 -8.51 -11.85 5.28
CA SER A 301 -7.52 -12.32 6.26
C SER A 301 -6.12 -12.30 5.65
N ILE A 302 -5.09 -12.14 6.50
CA ILE A 302 -3.70 -12.25 6.06
C ILE A 302 -3.37 -13.74 5.94
N GLN A 303 -3.02 -14.17 4.74
CA GLN A 303 -2.73 -15.55 4.40
C GLN A 303 -1.46 -15.64 3.55
N ALA A 304 -0.85 -16.84 3.53
CA ALA A 304 0.22 -17.15 2.60
C ALA A 304 -0.31 -17.20 1.16
N ALA A 305 0.22 -16.34 0.29
CA ALA A 305 -0.15 -16.33 -1.13
C ALA A 305 0.45 -17.49 -1.92
N LEU A 306 1.54 -18.06 -1.42
CA LEU A 306 2.27 -19.18 -2.02
C LEU A 306 2.57 -20.24 -0.98
N ASP A 307 2.48 -21.50 -1.39
CA ASP A 307 2.95 -22.65 -0.62
C ASP A 307 4.40 -22.95 -1.05
N THR A 308 5.34 -22.83 -0.12
CA THR A 308 6.77 -23.05 -0.39
C THR A 308 7.11 -24.52 -0.63
N ASP A 309 6.22 -25.43 -0.25
CA ASP A 309 6.42 -26.87 -0.43
C ASP A 309 5.88 -27.38 -1.77
N LEU A 310 5.20 -26.52 -2.54
CA LEU A 310 4.66 -26.86 -3.84
C LEU A 310 5.48 -26.25 -4.97
N ALA A 311 5.91 -27.10 -5.92
CA ALA A 311 6.52 -26.63 -7.15
C ALA A 311 5.51 -25.81 -7.97
N LEU A 312 5.88 -24.60 -8.31
CA LEU A 312 5.03 -23.69 -9.09
C LEU A 312 5.28 -23.74 -10.58
N ALA A 313 6.49 -24.08 -11.00
CA ALA A 313 6.89 -24.14 -12.39
C ALA A 313 7.95 -25.23 -12.61
N GLU A 314 8.14 -25.57 -13.89
CA GLU A 314 9.15 -26.51 -14.34
C GLU A 314 9.82 -25.94 -15.59
N ILE A 315 11.16 -25.99 -15.66
CA ILE A 315 11.91 -25.49 -16.82
C ILE A 315 12.92 -26.52 -17.32
N PRO A 316 13.26 -26.50 -18.61
CA PRO A 316 14.26 -27.40 -19.18
C PRO A 316 15.66 -27.14 -18.64
N VAL A 317 16.42 -28.22 -18.43
CA VAL A 317 17.84 -28.19 -18.03
C VAL A 317 18.73 -28.60 -19.19
N LYS A 318 19.80 -27.84 -19.42
CA LYS A 318 20.83 -28.15 -20.42
C LYS A 318 22.07 -28.74 -19.74
N TYR A 319 22.72 -29.65 -20.45
CA TYR A 319 24.02 -30.24 -20.05
C TYR A 319 23.97 -31.11 -18.82
N SER A 320 22.83 -31.69 -18.48
CA SER A 320 22.70 -32.76 -17.50
C SER A 320 22.24 -34.06 -18.16
N THR A 321 22.52 -35.20 -17.50
CA THR A 321 21.99 -36.52 -17.83
C THR A 321 21.10 -37.06 -16.73
N ASP A 322 21.05 -36.39 -15.60
CA ASP A 322 20.32 -36.84 -14.41
C ASP A 322 18.83 -36.49 -14.50
N THR A 323 18.55 -35.31 -15.08
CA THR A 323 17.19 -34.87 -15.37
C THR A 323 17.18 -33.89 -16.54
N ASP A 324 16.05 -33.88 -17.28
CA ASP A 324 15.81 -32.97 -18.40
C ASP A 324 15.08 -31.68 -17.93
N THR A 325 14.53 -31.69 -16.70
CA THR A 325 13.73 -30.62 -16.16
C THR A 325 14.10 -30.29 -14.72
N LEU A 326 13.87 -29.05 -14.29
CA LEU A 326 14.07 -28.54 -12.95
C LEU A 326 12.75 -27.98 -12.42
N GLN A 327 12.31 -28.47 -11.28
CA GLN A 327 11.18 -27.93 -10.55
C GLN A 327 11.61 -26.69 -9.77
N LEU A 328 10.76 -25.66 -9.83
CA LEU A 328 10.99 -24.37 -9.19
C LEU A 328 9.97 -24.16 -8.07
N TYR A 329 10.48 -23.77 -6.92
CA TYR A 329 9.72 -23.52 -5.70
C TYR A 329 9.79 -22.03 -5.36
N PRO A 330 8.76 -21.44 -4.72
CA PRO A 330 8.87 -20.08 -4.23
C PRO A 330 9.89 -19.99 -3.09
N ALA A 331 10.71 -18.95 -3.10
CA ALA A 331 11.68 -18.71 -2.03
C ALA A 331 11.03 -18.28 -0.71
N ASP A 332 9.81 -17.72 -0.78
CA ASP A 332 9.04 -17.24 0.36
C ASP A 332 7.54 -17.49 0.12
N SER A 333 6.79 -17.71 1.21
CA SER A 333 5.33 -17.88 1.19
C SER A 333 4.59 -16.58 0.86
N MET A 334 5.22 -15.42 1.04
CA MET A 334 4.62 -14.09 0.90
C MET A 334 3.25 -13.97 1.57
N MET A 335 3.25 -13.48 2.81
CA MET A 335 2.01 -13.17 3.52
C MET A 335 1.34 -11.95 2.89
N THR A 336 0.08 -12.08 2.50
CA THR A 336 -0.69 -10.99 1.91
C THR A 336 -2.15 -11.05 2.32
N LEU A 337 -2.88 -9.97 2.08
CA LEU A 337 -4.31 -9.89 2.34
C LEU A 337 -5.07 -10.61 1.24
N LEU A 338 -5.81 -11.64 1.61
CA LEU A 338 -6.66 -12.41 0.70
C LEU A 338 -8.09 -12.51 1.23
N PRO A 339 -9.07 -12.81 0.34
CA PRO A 339 -10.43 -13.11 0.76
C PRO A 339 -10.45 -14.30 1.73
N SER A 340 -11.22 -14.15 2.83
CA SER A 340 -11.35 -15.19 3.87
C SER A 340 -11.97 -16.50 3.35
N THR A 341 -12.78 -16.42 2.28
CA THR A 341 -13.49 -17.56 1.66
C THR A 341 -12.76 -18.15 0.45
N GLY A 342 -11.59 -17.59 0.06
CA GLY A 342 -10.80 -18.04 -1.09
C GLY A 342 -9.70 -19.01 -0.68
N ASP A 343 -9.51 -20.07 -1.47
CA ASP A 343 -8.23 -20.73 -1.56
C ASP A 343 -7.28 -19.79 -2.34
N GLY A 344 -5.98 -19.86 -2.18
CA GLY A 344 -5.01 -19.00 -2.87
C GLY A 344 -5.11 -18.95 -4.43
N SER A 345 -6.16 -19.56 -5.01
CA SER A 345 -6.47 -19.56 -6.46
C SER A 345 -6.95 -18.20 -6.97
N VAL A 346 -7.31 -17.28 -6.09
CA VAL A 346 -7.77 -15.92 -6.44
C VAL A 346 -6.60 -15.06 -6.96
N THR A 347 -5.36 -15.43 -6.62
CA THR A 347 -4.16 -14.75 -7.11
C THR A 347 -3.74 -15.28 -8.47
N GLN A 348 -3.65 -14.37 -9.44
CA GLN A 348 -3.08 -14.68 -10.76
C GLN A 348 -1.55 -14.68 -10.64
N LYS A 349 -0.92 -15.73 -11.21
CA LYS A 349 0.53 -15.94 -11.16
C LYS A 349 1.13 -15.70 -12.54
N TYR A 350 2.03 -14.73 -12.65
CA TYR A 350 2.78 -14.43 -13.88
C TYR A 350 4.24 -14.80 -13.69
N PHE A 351 4.70 -15.77 -14.47
CA PHE A 351 6.06 -16.30 -14.37
C PHE A 351 7.03 -15.56 -15.27
N HIS A 352 8.12 -15.09 -14.71
CA HIS A 352 9.26 -14.52 -15.44
C HIS A 352 10.43 -15.49 -15.35
N LEU A 353 10.48 -16.44 -16.30
CA LEU A 353 11.44 -17.54 -16.34
C LEU A 353 12.29 -17.48 -17.59
N PRO A 354 13.56 -17.92 -17.56
CA PRO A 354 14.34 -18.17 -18.76
C PRO A 354 13.81 -19.41 -19.49
N ASP A 355 14.05 -19.50 -20.80
CA ASP A 355 13.65 -20.66 -21.61
C ASP A 355 14.28 -21.99 -21.13
N SER A 356 15.40 -21.94 -20.44
CA SER A 356 16.12 -23.10 -19.92
C SER A 356 17.25 -22.66 -18.97
N VAL A 357 17.64 -23.54 -18.06
CA VAL A 357 18.81 -23.36 -17.19
C VAL A 357 19.95 -24.31 -17.61
N SER A 358 21.19 -23.89 -17.44
CA SER A 358 22.38 -24.69 -17.72
C SER A 358 22.95 -25.29 -16.44
N ALA A 359 23.11 -26.61 -16.39
CA ALA A 359 23.82 -27.24 -15.29
C ALA A 359 25.30 -26.80 -15.20
N PRO A 360 25.94 -26.70 -13.99
CA PRO A 360 25.38 -27.13 -12.71
C PRO A 360 24.42 -26.10 -12.12
N VAL A 361 23.44 -26.58 -11.34
CA VAL A 361 22.49 -25.81 -10.56
C VAL A 361 22.51 -26.35 -9.15
N GLN A 362 22.51 -25.48 -8.15
CA GLN A 362 22.42 -25.88 -6.74
C GLN A 362 21.00 -25.66 -6.23
N GLN A 363 20.56 -26.52 -5.32
CA GLN A 363 19.30 -26.34 -4.62
C GLN A 363 19.29 -24.96 -3.92
N GLY A 364 18.22 -24.17 -4.14
CA GLY A 364 18.13 -22.80 -3.61
C GLY A 364 18.65 -21.71 -4.55
N ASP A 365 19.30 -22.06 -5.69
CA ASP A 365 19.68 -21.06 -6.68
C ASP A 365 18.45 -20.35 -7.25
N VAL A 366 18.49 -19.01 -7.33
CA VAL A 366 17.42 -18.23 -7.92
C VAL A 366 17.46 -18.37 -9.45
N VAL A 367 16.35 -18.82 -10.01
CA VAL A 367 16.23 -19.11 -11.45
C VAL A 367 15.31 -18.11 -12.17
N GLY A 368 14.33 -17.59 -11.50
CA GLY A 368 13.36 -16.63 -12.04
C GLY A 368 12.51 -16.01 -10.95
N THR A 369 11.40 -15.40 -11.34
CA THR A 369 10.46 -14.79 -10.41
C THR A 369 9.02 -15.11 -10.79
N VAL A 370 8.13 -15.08 -9.81
CA VAL A 370 6.68 -15.09 -9.99
C VAL A 370 6.10 -13.77 -9.50
N GLU A 371 5.40 -13.07 -10.37
CA GLU A 371 4.61 -11.89 -10.03
C GLU A 371 3.19 -12.33 -9.66
N LEU A 372 2.72 -11.88 -8.50
CA LEU A 372 1.37 -12.16 -7.99
C LEU A 372 0.48 -10.94 -8.23
N LYS A 373 -0.70 -11.17 -8.83
CA LYS A 373 -1.71 -10.13 -9.02
C LYS A 373 -3.04 -10.53 -8.39
N LEU A 374 -3.67 -9.56 -7.76
CA LEU A 374 -5.04 -9.68 -7.25
C LEU A 374 -5.90 -8.62 -7.94
N ALA A 375 -6.98 -9.04 -8.58
CA ALA A 375 -7.87 -8.14 -9.35
C ALA A 375 -7.14 -7.26 -10.39
N GLY A 376 -6.01 -7.73 -10.95
CA GLY A 376 -5.20 -7.00 -11.93
C GLY A 376 -4.08 -6.15 -11.34
N GLU A 377 -4.08 -5.90 -10.04
CA GLU A 377 -3.03 -5.16 -9.34
C GLU A 377 -1.93 -6.08 -8.81
N THR A 378 -0.67 -5.69 -8.98
CA THR A 378 0.48 -6.45 -8.48
C THR A 378 0.56 -6.34 -6.97
N ILE A 379 0.39 -7.46 -6.27
CA ILE A 379 0.51 -7.54 -4.81
C ILE A 379 1.92 -7.89 -4.35
N GLY A 380 2.75 -8.46 -5.23
CA GLY A 380 4.15 -8.71 -4.96
C GLY A 380 4.85 -9.57 -6.00
N VAL A 381 6.17 -9.70 -5.84
CA VAL A 381 7.05 -10.53 -6.67
C VAL A 381 7.89 -11.40 -5.74
N VAL A 382 7.94 -12.71 -6.02
CA VAL A 382 8.68 -13.70 -5.24
C VAL A 382 9.68 -14.40 -6.14
N ASP A 383 10.90 -14.61 -5.65
CA ASP A 383 11.93 -15.38 -6.35
C ASP A 383 11.53 -16.85 -6.44
N LEU A 384 11.85 -17.46 -7.57
CA LEU A 384 11.70 -18.90 -7.78
C LEU A 384 13.08 -19.57 -7.73
N ILE A 385 13.21 -20.54 -6.83
CA ILE A 385 14.44 -21.23 -6.52
C ILE A 385 14.43 -22.67 -7.04
N ALA A 386 15.62 -23.18 -7.34
CA ALA A 386 15.84 -24.56 -7.72
C ALA A 386 15.51 -25.54 -6.61
N GLY A 387 14.68 -26.57 -6.89
CA GLY A 387 14.24 -27.54 -5.91
C GLY A 387 15.26 -28.65 -5.61
N GLN A 388 16.29 -28.80 -6.44
CA GLN A 388 17.30 -29.85 -6.31
C GLN A 388 18.64 -29.47 -6.91
N ASP A 389 19.70 -30.14 -6.47
CA ASP A 389 21.01 -30.07 -7.12
C ASP A 389 21.01 -30.82 -8.45
N ILE A 390 21.61 -30.23 -9.48
CA ILE A 390 21.76 -30.86 -10.79
C ILE A 390 23.21 -30.70 -11.25
N ASP A 391 23.89 -31.82 -11.41
CA ASP A 391 25.27 -31.85 -11.87
C ASP A 391 25.39 -31.66 -13.39
N ARG A 392 26.48 -31.02 -13.77
CA ARG A 392 26.80 -30.83 -15.19
C ARG A 392 27.51 -32.06 -15.76
N ASN A 393 27.00 -32.59 -16.85
CA ASN A 393 27.70 -33.61 -17.61
C ASN A 393 28.81 -32.97 -18.48
N PRO A 394 30.11 -33.26 -18.18
CA PRO A 394 31.22 -32.62 -18.90
C PRO A 394 31.25 -32.94 -20.39
N LEU A 395 30.75 -34.11 -20.77
CA LEU A 395 30.76 -34.55 -22.17
C LEU A 395 29.73 -33.80 -23.00
N LEU A 396 28.48 -33.68 -22.50
CA LEU A 396 27.42 -32.91 -23.15
C LEU A 396 27.79 -31.42 -23.26
N PHE A 397 28.37 -30.86 -22.20
CA PHE A 397 28.83 -29.48 -22.20
C PHE A 397 29.94 -29.25 -23.24
N THR A 398 30.93 -30.15 -23.33
CA THR A 398 32.02 -30.04 -24.28
C THR A 398 31.51 -30.15 -25.72
N LEU A 399 30.63 -31.10 -26.00
CA LEU A 399 30.00 -31.25 -27.31
C LEU A 399 29.19 -30.03 -27.73
N ALA A 400 28.45 -29.45 -26.79
CA ALA A 400 27.68 -28.23 -27.04
C ALA A 400 28.61 -27.03 -27.36
N ARG A 401 29.71 -26.88 -26.59
CA ARG A 401 30.74 -25.85 -26.88
C ARG A 401 31.40 -26.02 -28.23
N ILE A 402 31.69 -27.26 -28.60
CA ILE A 402 32.22 -27.58 -29.95
C ILE A 402 31.19 -27.17 -31.01
N ARG A 403 29.93 -27.55 -30.84
CA ARG A 403 28.85 -27.18 -31.78
C ARG A 403 28.65 -25.67 -31.88
N GLU A 404 28.67 -24.95 -30.76
CA GLU A 404 28.60 -23.48 -30.74
C GLU A 404 29.78 -22.85 -31.49
N PHE A 405 31.01 -23.37 -31.27
CA PHE A 405 32.20 -22.90 -31.94
C PHE A 405 32.09 -23.08 -33.48
N PHE A 406 31.65 -24.25 -33.93
CA PHE A 406 31.45 -24.50 -35.39
C PHE A 406 30.26 -23.70 -35.96
N GLY A 407 29.25 -23.37 -35.13
CA GLY A 407 28.13 -22.50 -35.50
C GLY A 407 28.43 -21.01 -35.47
N SER A 408 29.55 -20.62 -34.84
CA SER A 408 29.86 -19.23 -34.55
C SER A 408 30.09 -18.39 -35.84
N LEU A 409 29.66 -17.12 -35.77
CA LEU A 409 29.91 -16.17 -36.85
C LEU A 409 31.43 -16.00 -37.12
N TYR A 410 32.23 -16.04 -36.05
CA TYR A 410 33.68 -15.94 -36.11
C TYR A 410 34.29 -17.02 -37.01
N LEU A 411 33.93 -18.29 -36.77
CA LEU A 411 34.46 -19.39 -37.60
C LEU A 411 33.99 -19.29 -39.05
N LYS A 412 32.74 -18.93 -39.30
CA LYS A 412 32.21 -18.69 -40.65
C LYS A 412 33.00 -17.63 -41.40
N VAL A 413 33.31 -16.50 -40.72
CA VAL A 413 34.14 -15.42 -41.31
C VAL A 413 35.55 -15.90 -41.58
N VAL A 414 36.18 -16.63 -40.65
CA VAL A 414 37.52 -17.16 -40.83
C VAL A 414 37.58 -18.13 -42.03
N ILE A 415 36.64 -19.07 -42.11
CA ILE A 415 36.56 -20.02 -43.24
C ILE A 415 36.38 -19.27 -44.57
N THR A 416 35.48 -18.27 -44.60
CA THR A 416 35.26 -17.46 -45.80
C THR A 416 36.54 -16.72 -46.23
N LEU A 417 37.27 -16.14 -45.30
CA LEU A 417 38.56 -15.47 -45.58
C LEU A 417 39.62 -16.47 -46.08
N CYS A 418 39.68 -17.67 -45.49
CA CYS A 418 40.57 -18.73 -45.95
C CYS A 418 40.25 -19.16 -47.39
N ILE A 419 38.95 -19.33 -47.71
CA ILE A 419 38.51 -19.67 -49.09
C ILE A 419 38.90 -18.56 -50.07
N ILE A 420 38.61 -17.29 -49.71
CA ILE A 420 38.98 -16.14 -50.57
C ILE A 420 40.50 -16.10 -50.76
N SER A 421 41.29 -16.30 -49.73
CA SER A 421 42.75 -16.32 -49.82
C SER A 421 43.25 -17.45 -50.69
N ALA A 422 42.67 -18.65 -50.59
CA ALA A 422 42.98 -19.79 -51.41
C ALA A 422 42.64 -19.54 -52.91
N LEU A 423 41.50 -18.91 -53.19
CA LEU A 423 41.09 -18.52 -54.54
C LEU A 423 42.03 -17.47 -55.14
N ILE A 424 42.44 -16.46 -54.39
CA ILE A 424 43.42 -15.44 -54.83
C ILE A 424 44.75 -16.08 -55.10
N TYR A 425 45.24 -17.00 -54.28
CA TYR A 425 46.47 -17.71 -54.45
C TYR A 425 46.41 -18.62 -55.68
N GLY A 426 45.33 -19.36 -55.90
CA GLY A 426 45.08 -20.18 -57.05
C GLY A 426 45.07 -19.36 -58.38
N ALA A 427 44.36 -18.22 -58.35
CA ALA A 427 44.36 -17.29 -59.49
C ALA A 427 45.78 -16.76 -59.83
N TRP A 428 46.56 -16.40 -58.79
CA TRP A 428 47.93 -15.94 -58.91
C TRP A 428 48.83 -17.03 -59.51
N LEU A 429 48.68 -18.28 -59.09
CA LEU A 429 49.42 -19.42 -59.69
C LEU A 429 49.10 -19.64 -61.19
N LEU A 430 47.80 -19.54 -61.54
CA LEU A 430 47.35 -19.65 -62.92
C LEU A 430 47.91 -18.53 -63.82
N LEU A 431 47.86 -17.28 -63.31
CA LEU A 431 48.44 -16.14 -64.07
C LEU A 431 49.94 -16.25 -64.25
N ASN A 432 50.68 -16.67 -63.23
CA ASN A 432 52.14 -16.89 -63.33
C ASN A 432 52.49 -18.09 -64.20
N GLY A 433 51.66 -19.14 -64.20
CA GLY A 433 51.81 -20.29 -65.11
C GLY A 433 51.63 -19.91 -66.62
N TRP A 434 50.68 -18.99 -66.89
CA TRP A 434 50.41 -18.43 -68.21
C TRP A 434 51.55 -17.51 -68.67
N GLN A 435 52.16 -16.72 -67.83
CA GLN A 435 53.31 -15.87 -68.19
C GLN A 435 54.55 -16.68 -68.53
N ARG A 436 54.76 -17.82 -67.88
CA ARG A 436 55.88 -18.73 -68.19
C ARG A 436 55.71 -19.49 -69.53
N ARG A 437 54.53 -19.55 -70.14
CA ARG A 437 54.25 -20.25 -71.41
C ARG A 437 54.23 -19.35 -72.62
N ARG A 438 54.61 -18.06 -72.49
CA ARG A 438 54.75 -17.21 -73.68
C ARG A 438 56.03 -17.58 -74.43
N PRO A 439 55.96 -18.06 -75.71
CA PRO A 439 57.16 -18.41 -76.52
C PRO A 439 57.92 -17.13 -76.83
N THR A 440 59.24 -17.12 -76.56
CA THR A 440 60.18 -16.08 -77.02
C THR A 440 60.25 -16.09 -78.51
N LYS A 441 59.71 -15.06 -79.16
CA LYS A 441 59.96 -14.84 -80.64
C LYS A 441 61.44 -14.62 -80.85
N LYS A 442 62.11 -15.61 -81.45
CA LYS A 442 63.48 -15.45 -82.00
C LYS A 442 63.42 -14.42 -83.13
N ILE A 443 63.99 -13.26 -82.93
CA ILE A 443 64.30 -12.28 -83.99
C ILE A 443 65.46 -12.82 -84.76
N ARG A 444 65.24 -13.24 -86.07
CA ARG A 444 66.27 -13.56 -87.04
C ARG A 444 66.74 -12.22 -87.60
N ARG A 445 67.98 -11.81 -87.35
CA ARG A 445 68.69 -10.76 -88.14
C ARG A 445 69.14 -11.33 -89.42
N ARG A 446 68.90 -10.65 -90.55
CA ARG A 446 69.66 -10.58 -91.77
C ARG A 446 70.41 -9.27 -91.81
#